data_b30f3f0c80af9c49ecd86ffa84ef085c
#
_entry.id   b30f3f0c80af9c49ecd86ffa84ef085c
#
_cell.length_a   1.000
_cell.length_b   1.000
_cell.length_c   1.000
_cell.angle_alpha   90.00
_cell.angle_beta   90.00
_cell.angle_gamma   90.00
#
_symmetry.space_group_name_H-M   'P 1'
#
loop_
_entity.id
_entity.type
_entity.pdbx_description
1 polymer ?
#
loop_
_entity_poly.entity_id
_entity_poly.type
_entity_poly.pdbx_seq_one_letter_code
_entity_poly.pdbx_strand_id
1 'polypeptide(L)'
;MPTRILPAGADPDAVRSLVTLLSQLPDAEPQPPVGDSTQLVDTLAHLAAESVDELPEVVVVHERIGPVPALELIREVALRFPAVGVILVTTDASPGLFSAAMDSGARGLVALPLSYEELASRVQAVAQWSTGVRRHLGHGADVFGGVGGTVVTVSGAKGGAGATLAAIQLALAAQASGRPTALVDLDLQTGDIASYLDIQFRRSVVDLATITDISPRVLADAVFRHDTGLVLLLAPAEGERGEEVTDRAARQIVSALRSRYEVVVVDCGAQLSGAGAAVIEMADTALLVTTPDVISVRAAKRTVRMWDRLQIRKAEETTTVVNRHSRHTEIQPALVQRITGTALARTAVPANFKELQGVVDAGRVHELDSRSSVKQALWALAGELGLVKAGEGGHRGGPGRGTVGFRRRKE
;
A
#
# COMPACT_ATOMS: atom_id res chain seq x y z
N MET A 1 -16.74 -13.04 -1.12
CA MET A 1 -17.12 -13.37 -2.51
C MET A 1 -16.86 -14.85 -2.72
N PRO A 2 -17.70 -15.59 -3.45
CA PRO A 2 -17.43 -16.99 -3.72
C PRO A 2 -16.16 -17.14 -4.56
N THR A 3 -15.43 -18.24 -4.34
CA THR A 3 -14.22 -18.59 -5.09
C THR A 3 -14.62 -19.10 -6.48
N ARG A 4 -14.22 -18.44 -7.54
CA ARG A 4 -14.49 -18.86 -8.93
C ARG A 4 -13.48 -19.92 -9.33
N ILE A 5 -13.99 -21.07 -9.79
CA ILE A 5 -13.17 -22.23 -10.12
C ILE A 5 -13.48 -22.64 -11.56
N LEU A 6 -12.46 -22.69 -12.42
CA LEU A 6 -12.59 -23.14 -13.81
C LEU A 6 -12.06 -24.55 -13.96
N PRO A 7 -12.93 -25.55 -14.15
CA PRO A 7 -12.53 -26.94 -14.45
C PRO A 7 -12.08 -27.08 -15.91
N ALA A 8 -11.00 -27.87 -16.14
CA ALA A 8 -10.45 -28.10 -17.47
C ALA A 8 -10.07 -29.57 -17.67
N GLY A 9 -10.60 -30.21 -18.71
CA GLY A 9 -10.29 -31.59 -19.02
C GLY A 9 -11.00 -32.14 -20.25
N ALA A 10 -10.36 -33.05 -20.99
CA ALA A 10 -10.88 -33.61 -22.22
C ALA A 10 -11.91 -34.76 -22.02
N ASP A 11 -11.95 -35.37 -20.82
CA ASP A 11 -12.89 -36.44 -20.50
C ASP A 11 -14.19 -35.87 -19.84
N PRO A 12 -15.35 -35.95 -20.55
CA PRO A 12 -16.59 -35.37 -20.08
C PRO A 12 -17.10 -35.98 -18.75
N ASP A 13 -16.80 -37.27 -18.51
CA ASP A 13 -17.29 -37.96 -17.31
C ASP A 13 -16.42 -37.59 -16.08
N ALA A 14 -15.10 -37.50 -16.26
CA ALA A 14 -14.19 -37.03 -15.24
C ALA A 14 -14.49 -35.56 -14.87
N VAL A 15 -14.70 -34.69 -15.86
CA VAL A 15 -15.04 -33.28 -15.65
C VAL A 15 -16.40 -33.14 -14.96
N ARG A 16 -17.40 -33.93 -15.32
CA ARG A 16 -18.71 -33.91 -14.64
C ARG A 16 -18.61 -34.30 -13.18
N SER A 17 -17.82 -35.34 -12.87
CA SER A 17 -17.55 -35.76 -11.49
C SER A 17 -16.84 -34.67 -10.69
N LEU A 18 -15.86 -33.99 -11.30
CA LEU A 18 -15.13 -32.86 -10.70
C LEU A 18 -16.08 -31.69 -10.41
N VAL A 19 -16.88 -31.26 -11.38
CA VAL A 19 -17.84 -30.15 -11.23
C VAL A 19 -18.87 -30.48 -10.13
N THR A 20 -19.33 -31.72 -10.03
CA THR A 20 -20.27 -32.15 -9.00
C THR A 20 -19.67 -31.98 -7.59
N LEU A 21 -18.41 -32.37 -7.41
CA LEU A 21 -17.73 -32.22 -6.13
C LEU A 21 -17.43 -30.76 -5.82
N LEU A 22 -16.99 -29.97 -6.80
CA LEU A 22 -16.73 -28.53 -6.64
C LEU A 22 -18.00 -27.77 -6.24
N SER A 23 -19.16 -28.14 -6.79
CA SER A 23 -20.44 -27.52 -6.44
C SER A 23 -20.91 -27.81 -5.00
N GLN A 24 -20.30 -28.80 -4.33
CA GLN A 24 -20.59 -29.10 -2.92
C GLN A 24 -19.70 -28.32 -1.95
N LEU A 25 -18.66 -27.63 -2.45
CA LEU A 25 -17.75 -26.87 -1.61
C LEU A 25 -18.42 -25.56 -1.14
N PRO A 26 -18.31 -25.22 0.15
CA PRO A 26 -18.81 -23.95 0.66
C PRO A 26 -18.03 -22.80 0.00
N ASP A 27 -18.73 -21.75 -0.36
CA ASP A 27 -18.15 -20.53 -0.99
C ASP A 27 -17.43 -20.76 -2.34
N ALA A 28 -17.71 -21.87 -3.05
CA ALA A 28 -17.19 -22.14 -4.38
C ALA A 28 -18.23 -21.86 -5.47
N GLU A 29 -17.76 -21.24 -6.57
CA GLU A 29 -18.54 -20.98 -7.78
C GLU A 29 -17.86 -21.62 -8.99
N PRO A 30 -18.19 -22.90 -9.32
CA PRO A 30 -17.66 -23.55 -10.49
C PRO A 30 -18.15 -22.86 -11.76
N GLN A 31 -17.21 -22.46 -12.61
CA GLN A 31 -17.51 -21.91 -13.93
C GLN A 31 -17.78 -23.05 -14.95
N PRO A 32 -18.38 -22.75 -16.12
CA PRO A 32 -18.55 -23.72 -17.17
C PRO A 32 -17.21 -24.36 -17.55
N PRO A 33 -17.11 -25.71 -17.58
CA PRO A 33 -15.85 -26.40 -17.82
C PRO A 33 -15.36 -26.22 -19.26
N VAL A 34 -14.04 -26.20 -19.44
CA VAL A 34 -13.39 -26.16 -20.75
C VAL A 34 -12.85 -27.54 -21.13
N GLY A 35 -13.04 -27.91 -22.42
CA GLY A 35 -12.78 -29.25 -22.92
C GLY A 35 -11.34 -29.53 -23.32
N ASP A 36 -10.53 -28.50 -23.60
CA ASP A 36 -9.17 -28.67 -24.09
C ASP A 36 -8.23 -27.53 -23.63
N SER A 37 -6.92 -27.74 -23.82
CA SER A 37 -5.88 -26.83 -23.38
C SER A 37 -5.90 -25.47 -24.11
N THR A 38 -6.28 -25.45 -25.40
CA THR A 38 -6.34 -24.23 -26.19
C THR A 38 -7.50 -23.36 -25.73
N GLN A 39 -8.66 -23.97 -25.55
CA GLN A 39 -9.85 -23.30 -25.01
C GLN A 39 -9.61 -22.72 -23.63
N LEU A 40 -8.83 -23.40 -22.76
CA LEU A 40 -8.48 -22.88 -21.44
C LEU A 40 -7.69 -21.59 -21.55
N VAL A 41 -6.62 -21.58 -22.36
CA VAL A 41 -5.76 -20.40 -22.51
C VAL A 41 -6.52 -19.24 -23.16
N ASP A 42 -7.36 -19.51 -24.15
CA ASP A 42 -8.18 -18.48 -24.82
C ASP A 42 -9.23 -17.90 -23.85
N THR A 43 -9.88 -18.73 -23.04
CA THR A 43 -10.84 -18.28 -22.02
C THR A 43 -10.16 -17.37 -20.99
N LEU A 44 -8.99 -17.78 -20.47
CA LEU A 44 -8.24 -16.96 -19.52
C LEU A 44 -7.73 -15.65 -20.16
N ALA A 45 -7.31 -15.69 -21.44
CA ALA A 45 -6.88 -14.50 -22.15
C ALA A 45 -8.02 -13.50 -22.38
N HIS A 46 -9.22 -14.00 -22.70
CA HIS A 46 -10.42 -13.17 -22.86
C HIS A 46 -10.81 -12.50 -21.54
N LEU A 47 -10.90 -13.26 -20.45
CA LEU A 47 -11.20 -12.72 -19.12
C LEU A 47 -10.15 -11.71 -18.66
N ALA A 48 -8.86 -12.00 -18.88
CA ALA A 48 -7.76 -11.09 -18.54
C ALA A 48 -7.81 -9.77 -19.33
N ALA A 49 -8.31 -9.79 -20.56
CA ALA A 49 -8.47 -8.59 -21.38
C ALA A 49 -9.61 -7.69 -20.88
N GLU A 50 -10.61 -8.25 -20.21
CA GLU A 50 -11.68 -7.48 -19.56
C GLU A 50 -11.20 -6.91 -18.24
N SER A 51 -10.70 -7.74 -17.32
CA SER A 51 -10.10 -7.36 -16.05
C SER A 51 -9.36 -8.55 -15.43
N VAL A 52 -8.28 -8.27 -14.70
CA VAL A 52 -7.60 -9.29 -13.86
C VAL A 52 -8.55 -9.85 -12.79
N ASP A 53 -9.52 -9.06 -12.36
CA ASP A 53 -10.53 -9.47 -11.37
C ASP A 53 -11.57 -10.44 -11.95
N GLU A 54 -11.71 -10.53 -13.27
CA GLU A 54 -12.61 -11.48 -13.93
C GLU A 54 -11.97 -12.88 -14.08
N LEU A 55 -10.67 -13.01 -13.91
CA LEU A 55 -10.00 -14.31 -13.92
C LEU A 55 -10.53 -15.21 -12.77
N PRO A 56 -10.61 -16.54 -12.95
CA PRO A 56 -10.89 -17.45 -11.84
C PRO A 56 -9.75 -17.45 -10.82
N GLU A 57 -10.06 -17.66 -9.54
CA GLU A 57 -9.06 -17.81 -8.49
C GLU A 57 -8.30 -19.12 -8.64
N VAL A 58 -9.00 -20.17 -9.10
CA VAL A 58 -8.48 -21.53 -9.23
C VAL A 58 -8.84 -22.12 -10.59
N VAL A 59 -7.86 -22.71 -11.25
CA VAL A 59 -8.07 -23.58 -12.41
C VAL A 59 -7.75 -25.02 -11.99
N VAL A 60 -8.65 -25.95 -12.26
CA VAL A 60 -8.44 -27.37 -11.96
C VAL A 60 -8.24 -28.12 -13.27
N VAL A 61 -7.00 -28.56 -13.54
CA VAL A 61 -6.59 -29.22 -14.78
C VAL A 61 -6.54 -30.71 -14.57
N HIS A 62 -7.28 -31.48 -15.40
CA HIS A 62 -7.17 -32.94 -15.46
C HIS A 62 -5.95 -33.37 -16.30
N GLU A 63 -5.20 -34.40 -15.82
CA GLU A 63 -3.97 -34.87 -16.48
C GLU A 63 -4.11 -35.21 -17.97
N ARG A 64 -5.30 -35.65 -18.40
CA ARG A 64 -5.60 -36.06 -19.80
C ARG A 64 -6.09 -34.92 -20.67
N ILE A 65 -5.80 -33.67 -20.29
CA ILE A 65 -6.12 -32.51 -21.16
C ILE A 65 -5.19 -32.51 -22.37
N GLY A 66 -5.69 -32.07 -23.52
CA GLY A 66 -4.93 -31.93 -24.76
C GLY A 66 -5.41 -30.73 -25.58
N PRO A 67 -4.77 -30.41 -26.71
CA PRO A 67 -3.57 -31.03 -27.30
C PRO A 67 -2.25 -30.72 -26.56
N VAL A 68 -2.17 -29.67 -25.78
CA VAL A 68 -0.97 -29.34 -24.96
C VAL A 68 -1.02 -30.19 -23.69
N PRO A 69 0.08 -30.91 -23.36
CA PRO A 69 0.14 -31.72 -22.14
C PRO A 69 -0.07 -30.90 -20.87
N ALA A 70 -0.66 -31.50 -19.82
CA ALA A 70 -1.05 -30.79 -18.59
C ALA A 70 0.09 -30.00 -17.94
N LEU A 71 1.32 -30.53 -17.84
CA LEU A 71 2.45 -29.82 -17.23
C LEU A 71 2.92 -28.60 -18.06
N GLU A 72 2.88 -28.71 -19.37
CA GLU A 72 3.23 -27.58 -20.26
C GLU A 72 2.15 -26.50 -20.19
N LEU A 73 0.88 -26.90 -20.18
CA LEU A 73 -0.26 -26.00 -20.00
C LEU A 73 -0.20 -25.28 -18.65
N ILE A 74 0.12 -25.99 -17.56
CA ILE A 74 0.29 -25.41 -16.23
C ILE A 74 1.38 -24.33 -16.25
N ARG A 75 2.50 -24.61 -16.93
CA ARG A 75 3.60 -23.64 -17.08
C ARG A 75 3.17 -22.41 -17.86
N GLU A 76 2.43 -22.58 -18.94
CA GLU A 76 1.91 -21.47 -19.75
C GLU A 76 0.95 -20.61 -18.92
N VAL A 77 0.01 -21.24 -18.20
CA VAL A 77 -0.95 -20.52 -17.34
C VAL A 77 -0.22 -19.77 -16.24
N ALA A 78 0.75 -20.40 -15.56
CA ALA A 78 1.51 -19.78 -14.49
C ALA A 78 2.33 -18.57 -14.95
N LEU A 79 2.86 -18.60 -16.18
CA LEU A 79 3.64 -17.50 -16.77
C LEU A 79 2.75 -16.35 -17.27
N ARG A 80 1.64 -16.66 -17.94
CA ARG A 80 0.76 -15.65 -18.56
C ARG A 80 -0.27 -15.06 -17.59
N PHE A 81 -0.72 -15.86 -16.62
CA PHE A 81 -1.76 -15.49 -15.64
C PHE A 81 -1.29 -15.76 -14.21
N PRO A 82 -0.28 -15.02 -13.72
CA PRO A 82 0.36 -15.31 -12.43
C PRO A 82 -0.57 -15.17 -11.21
N ALA A 83 -1.74 -14.58 -11.39
CA ALA A 83 -2.77 -14.46 -10.36
C ALA A 83 -3.70 -15.69 -10.29
N VAL A 84 -3.60 -16.64 -11.23
CA VAL A 84 -4.44 -17.84 -11.30
C VAL A 84 -3.70 -19.00 -10.67
N GLY A 85 -4.30 -19.62 -9.64
CA GLY A 85 -3.74 -20.82 -9.03
C GLY A 85 -4.17 -22.08 -9.76
N VAL A 86 -3.23 -22.96 -10.11
CA VAL A 86 -3.53 -24.20 -10.85
C VAL A 86 -3.41 -25.40 -9.96
N ILE A 87 -4.42 -26.28 -9.96
CA ILE A 87 -4.44 -27.60 -9.32
C ILE A 87 -4.42 -28.66 -10.41
N LEU A 88 -3.49 -29.61 -10.32
CA LEU A 88 -3.45 -30.79 -11.19
C LEU A 88 -4.25 -31.94 -10.58
N VAL A 89 -5.16 -32.54 -11.34
CA VAL A 89 -5.86 -33.78 -10.98
C VAL A 89 -5.26 -34.92 -11.79
N THR A 90 -4.77 -35.96 -11.11
CA THR A 90 -3.99 -37.03 -11.73
C THR A 90 -4.23 -38.40 -11.07
N THR A 91 -4.02 -39.47 -11.86
CA THR A 91 -3.97 -40.86 -11.34
C THR A 91 -2.61 -41.22 -10.74
N ASP A 92 -1.53 -40.49 -11.13
CA ASP A 92 -0.18 -40.72 -10.63
C ASP A 92 0.15 -39.72 -9.50
N ALA A 93 0.13 -40.16 -8.27
CA ALA A 93 0.53 -39.40 -7.09
C ALA A 93 2.00 -39.61 -6.69
N SER A 94 2.87 -39.98 -7.65
CA SER A 94 4.30 -40.17 -7.38
C SER A 94 5.00 -38.86 -6.96
N PRO A 95 6.02 -38.96 -6.10
CA PRO A 95 6.81 -37.78 -5.70
C PRO A 95 7.47 -37.07 -6.90
N GLY A 96 7.80 -37.84 -7.97
CA GLY A 96 8.39 -37.30 -9.19
C GLY A 96 7.41 -36.41 -9.96
N LEU A 97 6.14 -36.85 -10.13
CA LEU A 97 5.12 -36.03 -10.77
C LEU A 97 4.76 -34.81 -9.91
N PHE A 98 4.70 -34.99 -8.58
CA PHE A 98 4.46 -33.88 -7.67
C PHE A 98 5.52 -32.78 -7.84
N SER A 99 6.81 -33.15 -7.84
CA SER A 99 7.91 -32.18 -8.08
C SER A 99 7.78 -31.51 -9.43
N ALA A 100 7.56 -32.28 -10.51
CA ALA A 100 7.42 -31.74 -11.86
C ALA A 100 6.21 -30.78 -12.01
N ALA A 101 5.10 -31.08 -11.33
CA ALA A 101 3.93 -30.21 -11.32
C ALA A 101 4.22 -28.87 -10.61
N MET A 102 4.89 -28.92 -9.43
CA MET A 102 5.28 -27.72 -8.68
C MET A 102 6.29 -26.88 -9.48
N ASP A 103 7.29 -27.50 -10.10
CA ASP A 103 8.28 -26.84 -10.96
C ASP A 103 7.64 -26.21 -12.23
N SER A 104 6.52 -26.77 -12.68
CA SER A 104 5.73 -26.20 -13.77
C SER A 104 4.82 -25.06 -13.33
N GLY A 105 4.70 -24.80 -12.01
CA GLY A 105 3.90 -23.71 -11.46
C GLY A 105 2.54 -24.10 -10.89
N ALA A 106 2.24 -25.40 -10.79
CA ALA A 106 1.07 -25.85 -10.07
C ALA A 106 1.13 -25.42 -8.60
N ARG A 107 -0.01 -25.16 -8.00
CA ARG A 107 -0.15 -24.80 -6.58
C ARG A 107 -0.75 -25.92 -5.74
N GLY A 108 -1.20 -26.97 -6.38
CA GLY A 108 -1.72 -28.16 -5.75
C GLY A 108 -1.80 -29.32 -6.70
N LEU A 109 -1.85 -30.51 -6.12
CA LEU A 109 -2.11 -31.76 -6.82
C LEU A 109 -3.16 -32.53 -6.01
N VAL A 110 -4.12 -33.14 -6.70
CA VAL A 110 -5.17 -34.00 -6.12
C VAL A 110 -5.13 -35.34 -6.85
N ALA A 111 -5.07 -36.42 -6.07
CA ALA A 111 -5.06 -37.77 -6.60
C ALA A 111 -6.45 -38.24 -6.99
N LEU A 112 -6.54 -39.10 -8.00
CA LEU A 112 -7.74 -39.86 -8.33
C LEU A 112 -7.73 -41.21 -7.60
N PRO A 113 -8.88 -41.69 -7.06
CA PRO A 113 -10.22 -41.07 -7.15
C PRO A 113 -10.37 -39.84 -6.27
N LEU A 114 -11.16 -38.87 -6.75
CA LEU A 114 -11.33 -37.58 -6.06
C LEU A 114 -11.92 -37.79 -4.64
N SER A 115 -11.24 -37.23 -3.64
CA SER A 115 -11.73 -37.06 -2.28
C SER A 115 -12.27 -35.67 -2.06
N TYR A 116 -13.46 -35.54 -1.47
CA TYR A 116 -14.06 -34.25 -1.11
C TYR A 116 -13.15 -33.44 -0.18
N GLU A 117 -12.62 -34.07 0.87
CA GLU A 117 -11.79 -33.39 1.88
C GLU A 117 -10.48 -32.88 1.29
N GLU A 118 -9.81 -33.68 0.44
CA GLU A 118 -8.56 -33.31 -0.20
C GLU A 118 -8.79 -32.17 -1.22
N LEU A 119 -9.82 -32.30 -2.06
CA LEU A 119 -10.17 -31.25 -3.03
C LEU A 119 -10.54 -29.93 -2.34
N ALA A 120 -11.35 -29.98 -1.27
CA ALA A 120 -11.74 -28.81 -0.48
C ALA A 120 -10.52 -28.09 0.10
N SER A 121 -9.64 -28.84 0.77
CA SER A 121 -8.42 -28.31 1.37
C SER A 121 -7.50 -27.65 0.34
N ARG A 122 -7.30 -28.29 -0.82
CA ARG A 122 -6.45 -27.76 -1.90
C ARG A 122 -7.05 -26.53 -2.55
N VAL A 123 -8.33 -26.55 -2.88
CA VAL A 123 -9.03 -25.39 -3.45
C VAL A 123 -8.93 -24.20 -2.52
N GLN A 124 -9.20 -24.37 -1.22
CA GLN A 124 -9.12 -23.30 -0.24
C GLN A 124 -7.70 -22.71 -0.14
N ALA A 125 -6.67 -23.56 -0.07
CA ALA A 125 -5.27 -23.12 0.01
C ALA A 125 -4.86 -22.34 -1.25
N VAL A 126 -5.24 -22.83 -2.44
CA VAL A 126 -4.90 -22.20 -3.71
C VAL A 126 -5.68 -20.91 -3.94
N ALA A 127 -6.95 -20.84 -3.54
CA ALA A 127 -7.75 -19.63 -3.58
C ALA A 127 -7.18 -18.51 -2.68
N GLN A 128 -6.76 -18.87 -1.45
CA GLN A 128 -6.08 -17.91 -0.56
C GLN A 128 -4.77 -17.40 -1.16
N TRP A 129 -3.98 -18.28 -1.78
CA TRP A 129 -2.76 -17.91 -2.48
C TRP A 129 -3.06 -16.97 -3.66
N SER A 130 -4.03 -17.31 -4.54
CA SER A 130 -4.44 -16.48 -5.67
C SER A 130 -4.89 -15.08 -5.22
N THR A 131 -5.71 -15.00 -4.18
CA THR A 131 -6.14 -13.73 -3.58
C THR A 131 -4.94 -12.93 -3.05
N GLY A 132 -3.96 -13.59 -2.44
CA GLY A 132 -2.71 -12.98 -2.01
C GLY A 132 -1.92 -12.39 -3.19
N VAL A 133 -1.74 -13.17 -4.26
CA VAL A 133 -1.02 -12.74 -5.48
C VAL A 133 -1.74 -11.59 -6.18
N ARG A 134 -3.07 -11.64 -6.31
CA ARG A 134 -3.86 -10.53 -6.90
C ARG A 134 -3.65 -9.23 -6.16
N ARG A 135 -3.61 -9.27 -4.83
CA ARG A 135 -3.27 -8.09 -4.02
C ARG A 135 -1.90 -7.51 -4.37
N HIS A 136 -0.93 -8.35 -4.74
CA HIS A 136 0.43 -7.92 -5.10
C HIS A 136 0.56 -7.50 -6.57
N LEU A 137 -0.12 -8.15 -7.49
CA LEU A 137 -0.07 -7.83 -8.93
C LEU A 137 -0.86 -6.57 -9.30
N GLY A 138 -1.92 -6.23 -8.54
CA GLY A 138 -2.65 -4.97 -8.69
C GLY A 138 -1.83 -3.71 -8.34
N HIS A 139 -0.59 -3.87 -7.90
CA HIS A 139 0.32 -2.77 -7.55
C HIS A 139 1.29 -2.37 -8.69
N GLY A 140 1.19 -2.97 -9.86
CA GLY A 140 2.16 -2.81 -10.96
C GLY A 140 1.68 -2.12 -12.24
N ALA A 141 0.40 -1.83 -12.41
CA ALA A 141 -0.08 -1.08 -13.57
C ALA A 141 -1.49 -0.53 -13.30
N ASP A 142 -1.54 0.71 -13.20
CA ASP A 142 -2.62 1.67 -13.39
C ASP A 142 -3.03 2.48 -12.17
N VAL A 143 -2.75 3.73 -12.31
CA VAL A 143 -3.34 4.88 -11.63
C VAL A 143 -4.86 4.82 -11.77
N PHE A 144 -5.57 4.78 -10.62
CA PHE A 144 -7.03 4.87 -10.46
C PHE A 144 -7.85 3.57 -10.55
N GLY A 145 -8.05 2.89 -9.37
CA GLY A 145 -9.05 1.86 -9.20
C GLY A 145 -8.75 0.91 -8.03
N GLY A 146 -8.70 1.42 -6.81
CA GLY A 146 -8.31 0.89 -5.55
C GLY A 146 -8.67 -0.50 -5.11
N VAL A 147 -7.72 -1.30 -4.67
CA VAL A 147 -7.89 -2.22 -3.53
C VAL A 147 -6.65 -2.13 -2.66
N GLY A 148 -6.56 -1.05 -1.91
CA GLY A 148 -5.56 -0.81 -0.88
C GLY A 148 -5.26 0.68 -0.75
N GLY A 149 -5.22 1.21 0.47
CA GLY A 149 -4.90 2.61 0.73
C GLY A 149 -3.48 2.97 0.29
N THR A 150 -3.24 4.24 0.04
CA THR A 150 -1.90 4.78 -0.24
C THR A 150 -1.08 4.82 1.04
N VAL A 151 0.11 4.23 1.03
CA VAL A 151 1.06 4.25 2.16
C VAL A 151 2.13 5.31 1.90
N VAL A 152 2.24 6.27 2.80
CA VAL A 152 3.25 7.33 2.76
C VAL A 152 4.10 7.27 4.02
N THR A 153 5.40 7.06 3.89
CA THR A 153 6.33 7.17 5.00
C THR A 153 6.95 8.56 5.07
N VAL A 154 7.13 9.04 6.29
CA VAL A 154 7.77 10.33 6.56
C VAL A 154 8.96 10.09 7.49
N SER A 155 10.16 10.38 7.02
CA SER A 155 11.38 10.24 7.80
C SER A 155 12.11 11.59 7.91
N GLY A 156 12.75 11.82 9.03
CA GLY A 156 13.61 13.00 9.22
C GLY A 156 15.06 12.70 8.81
N ALA A 157 15.71 13.61 8.10
CA ALA A 157 17.14 13.51 7.83
C ALA A 157 17.98 13.55 9.12
N LYS A 158 17.45 14.20 10.15
CA LYS A 158 17.98 14.25 11.52
C LYS A 158 16.87 14.54 12.50
N GLY A 159 17.11 14.33 13.78
CA GLY A 159 16.19 14.74 14.86
C GLY A 159 15.86 16.23 14.75
N GLY A 160 14.58 16.57 14.95
CA GLY A 160 14.07 17.93 14.88
C GLY A 160 13.94 18.51 13.46
N ALA A 161 14.04 17.71 12.39
CA ALA A 161 13.78 18.18 11.03
C ALA A 161 12.29 18.50 10.78
N GLY A 162 11.38 18.02 11.62
CA GLY A 162 9.94 18.26 11.56
C GLY A 162 9.15 17.17 10.82
N ALA A 163 9.67 15.94 10.78
CA ALA A 163 9.02 14.80 10.17
C ALA A 163 7.67 14.49 10.82
N THR A 164 7.62 14.38 12.14
CA THR A 164 6.40 14.10 12.91
C THR A 164 5.29 15.13 12.67
N LEU A 165 5.64 16.42 12.69
CA LEU A 165 4.68 17.48 12.37
C LEU A 165 4.17 17.37 10.93
N ALA A 166 5.06 17.05 9.97
CA ALA A 166 4.68 16.85 8.59
C ALA A 166 3.75 15.63 8.46
N ALA A 167 4.06 14.49 9.09
CA ALA A 167 3.24 13.30 9.10
C ALA A 167 1.83 13.58 9.64
N ILE A 168 1.73 14.25 10.78
CA ILE A 168 0.44 14.62 11.39
C ILE A 168 -0.37 15.51 10.44
N GLN A 169 0.22 16.57 9.88
CA GLN A 169 -0.50 17.51 9.02
C GLN A 169 -0.90 16.90 7.67
N LEU A 170 -0.10 16.01 7.09
CA LEU A 170 -0.46 15.24 5.90
C LEU A 170 -1.67 14.33 6.16
N ALA A 171 -1.65 13.61 7.28
CA ALA A 171 -2.75 12.75 7.69
C ALA A 171 -4.05 13.54 7.96
N LEU A 172 -3.95 14.69 8.65
CA LEU A 172 -5.08 15.59 8.89
C LEU A 172 -5.65 16.15 7.58
N ALA A 173 -4.80 16.52 6.61
CA ALA A 173 -5.24 17.00 5.31
C ALA A 173 -6.02 15.92 4.52
N ALA A 174 -5.50 14.69 4.51
CA ALA A 174 -6.18 13.56 3.88
C ALA A 174 -7.54 13.27 4.55
N GLN A 175 -7.58 13.19 5.87
CA GLN A 175 -8.81 12.97 6.65
C GLN A 175 -9.83 14.08 6.42
N ALA A 176 -9.41 15.35 6.45
CA ALA A 176 -10.29 16.49 6.21
C ALA A 176 -10.87 16.52 4.79
N SER A 177 -10.20 15.89 3.81
CA SER A 177 -10.72 15.74 2.45
C SER A 177 -11.75 14.62 2.30
N GLY A 178 -12.10 13.94 3.41
CA GLY A 178 -13.06 12.83 3.42
C GLY A 178 -12.46 11.48 3.01
N ARG A 179 -11.14 11.32 3.07
CA ARG A 179 -10.48 10.02 2.90
C ARG A 179 -10.24 9.36 4.26
N PRO A 180 -10.79 8.17 4.54
CA PRO A 180 -10.46 7.43 5.76
C PRO A 180 -8.94 7.27 5.91
N THR A 181 -8.37 7.85 6.98
CA THR A 181 -6.93 7.96 7.14
C THR A 181 -6.45 7.37 8.47
N ALA A 182 -5.37 6.59 8.40
CA ALA A 182 -4.61 6.14 9.56
C ALA A 182 -3.25 6.85 9.61
N LEU A 183 -2.83 7.24 10.82
CA LEU A 183 -1.49 7.74 11.12
C LEU A 183 -0.82 6.78 12.10
N VAL A 184 0.38 6.32 11.75
CA VAL A 184 1.15 5.34 12.51
C VAL A 184 2.42 6.00 13.00
N ASP A 185 2.71 5.83 14.29
CA ASP A 185 3.98 6.21 14.89
C ASP A 185 4.91 4.99 14.94
N LEU A 186 5.91 4.97 14.06
CA LEU A 186 7.01 3.99 14.04
C LEU A 186 8.36 4.59 14.45
N ASP A 187 8.38 5.78 15.03
CA ASP A 187 9.52 6.25 15.81
C ASP A 187 9.46 5.58 17.20
N LEU A 188 9.76 4.29 17.23
CA LEU A 188 9.43 3.38 18.32
C LEU A 188 10.14 3.72 19.64
N GLN A 189 11.24 4.45 19.59
CA GLN A 189 12.03 4.83 20.77
C GLN A 189 11.70 6.23 21.28
N THR A 190 11.31 7.13 20.36
CA THR A 190 11.10 8.55 20.69
C THR A 190 9.81 9.10 20.06
N GLY A 191 8.81 8.25 19.87
CA GLY A 191 7.55 8.62 19.25
C GLY A 191 6.80 9.70 19.99
N ASP A 192 6.46 10.77 19.27
CA ASP A 192 5.91 12.00 19.85
C ASP A 192 4.49 12.32 19.35
N ILE A 193 3.88 11.50 18.50
CA ILE A 193 2.54 11.80 17.95
C ILE A 193 1.53 11.99 19.08
N ALA A 194 1.58 11.16 20.12
CA ALA A 194 0.70 11.28 21.29
C ALA A 194 0.88 12.63 21.99
N SER A 195 2.11 13.10 22.14
CA SER A 195 2.44 14.39 22.77
C SER A 195 1.98 15.57 21.92
N TYR A 196 2.13 15.50 20.59
CA TYR A 196 1.68 16.54 19.66
C TYR A 196 0.15 16.70 19.60
N LEU A 197 -0.60 15.66 20.00
CA LEU A 197 -2.07 15.64 19.97
C LEU A 197 -2.73 15.56 21.35
N ASP A 198 -1.95 15.67 22.44
CA ASP A 198 -2.38 15.56 23.85
C ASP A 198 -3.23 14.31 24.11
N ILE A 199 -2.75 13.15 23.64
CA ILE A 199 -3.48 11.89 23.70
C ILE A 199 -2.96 11.01 24.82
N GLN A 200 -3.90 10.52 25.65
CA GLN A 200 -3.64 9.42 26.57
C GLN A 200 -4.16 8.13 25.93
N PHE A 201 -3.29 7.16 25.76
CA PHE A 201 -3.61 5.89 25.11
C PHE A 201 -3.22 4.71 26.02
N ARG A 202 -3.80 3.54 25.74
CA ARG A 202 -3.54 2.30 26.48
C ARG A 202 -2.89 1.23 25.63
N ARG A 203 -3.05 1.31 24.32
CA ARG A 203 -2.55 0.34 23.35
C ARG A 203 -1.68 1.03 22.32
N SER A 204 -0.65 0.32 21.90
CA SER A 204 0.36 0.81 20.98
C SER A 204 0.59 -0.20 19.84
N VAL A 205 1.49 0.12 18.93
CA VAL A 205 1.92 -0.78 17.85
C VAL A 205 2.48 -2.10 18.37
N VAL A 206 3.06 -2.11 19.57
CA VAL A 206 3.62 -3.31 20.22
C VAL A 206 2.55 -4.36 20.52
N ASP A 207 1.34 -3.93 20.88
CA ASP A 207 0.22 -4.84 21.15
C ASP A 207 -0.20 -5.66 19.91
N LEU A 208 0.17 -5.20 18.71
CA LEU A 208 -0.04 -5.93 17.45
C LEU A 208 1.18 -6.74 17.01
N ALA A 209 2.37 -6.45 17.56
CA ALA A 209 3.63 -7.03 17.07
C ALA A 209 3.73 -8.54 17.24
N THR A 210 3.07 -9.11 18.24
CA THR A 210 3.03 -10.56 18.52
C THR A 210 1.89 -11.30 17.84
N ILE A 211 0.98 -10.56 17.18
CA ILE A 211 -0.23 -11.14 16.57
C ILE A 211 0.07 -11.58 15.14
N THR A 212 -0.12 -12.85 14.85
CA THR A 212 0.17 -13.43 13.52
C THR A 212 -0.90 -13.08 12.48
N ASP A 213 -2.17 -12.99 12.91
CA ASP A 213 -3.31 -12.63 12.03
C ASP A 213 -4.04 -11.41 12.62
N ILE A 214 -3.81 -10.25 12.01
CA ILE A 214 -4.42 -9.00 12.43
C ILE A 214 -5.80 -8.86 11.80
N SER A 215 -6.79 -9.50 12.45
CA SER A 215 -8.19 -9.38 12.03
C SER A 215 -8.70 -7.93 12.15
N PRO A 216 -9.79 -7.57 11.43
CA PRO A 216 -10.39 -6.23 11.53
C PRO A 216 -10.78 -5.83 12.96
N ARG A 217 -11.17 -6.80 13.80
CA ARG A 217 -11.53 -6.57 15.20
C ARG A 217 -10.29 -6.26 16.04
N VAL A 218 -9.24 -7.06 15.90
CA VAL A 218 -7.96 -6.85 16.59
C VAL A 218 -7.39 -5.48 16.26
N LEU A 219 -7.39 -5.10 14.97
CA LEU A 219 -6.94 -3.78 14.54
C LEU A 219 -7.80 -2.65 15.14
N ALA A 220 -9.13 -2.82 15.15
CA ALA A 220 -10.05 -1.81 15.70
C ALA A 220 -9.86 -1.61 17.20
N ASP A 221 -9.46 -2.65 17.92
CA ASP A 221 -9.18 -2.61 19.37
C ASP A 221 -7.82 -1.98 19.69
N ALA A 222 -6.87 -1.97 18.76
CA ALA A 222 -5.52 -1.45 18.95
C ALA A 222 -5.38 0.03 18.60
N VAL A 223 -6.25 0.57 17.73
CA VAL A 223 -6.16 1.96 17.26
C VAL A 223 -6.91 2.92 18.17
N PHE A 224 -6.40 4.14 18.26
CA PHE A 224 -7.05 5.27 18.89
C PHE A 224 -7.80 6.11 17.85
N ARG A 225 -9.04 6.54 18.13
CA ARG A 225 -9.81 7.45 17.27
C ARG A 225 -9.77 8.84 17.84
N HIS A 226 -9.14 9.76 17.12
CA HIS A 226 -9.08 11.16 17.47
C HIS A 226 -10.37 11.90 17.07
N ASP A 227 -10.72 13.00 17.74
CA ASP A 227 -11.93 13.80 17.48
C ASP A 227 -11.98 14.38 16.05
N THR A 228 -10.85 14.57 15.41
CA THR A 228 -10.77 14.95 13.99
C THR A 228 -11.22 13.83 13.02
N GLY A 229 -11.52 12.65 13.52
CA GLY A 229 -11.81 11.45 12.72
C GLY A 229 -10.56 10.67 12.31
N LEU A 230 -9.36 11.21 12.57
CA LEU A 230 -8.10 10.52 12.28
C LEU A 230 -7.94 9.29 13.17
N VAL A 231 -7.49 8.19 12.59
CA VAL A 231 -7.19 6.95 13.32
C VAL A 231 -5.70 6.88 13.57
N LEU A 232 -5.31 6.59 14.81
CA LEU A 232 -3.92 6.60 15.26
C LEU A 232 -3.50 5.22 15.76
N LEU A 233 -2.33 4.78 15.36
CA LEU A 233 -1.63 3.66 15.97
C LEU A 233 -0.30 4.20 16.49
N LEU A 234 -0.16 4.26 17.82
CA LEU A 234 0.88 5.02 18.49
C LEU A 234 2.09 4.15 18.84
N ALA A 235 3.26 4.76 18.96
CA ALA A 235 4.45 4.14 19.53
C ALA A 235 4.21 3.79 21.02
N PRO A 236 4.94 2.82 21.59
CA PRO A 236 4.83 2.50 23.01
C PRO A 236 5.30 3.66 23.88
N ALA A 237 4.69 3.80 25.07
CA ALA A 237 5.13 4.80 26.05
C ALA A 237 6.53 4.50 26.59
N GLU A 238 6.86 3.21 26.70
CA GLU A 238 8.18 2.71 27.07
C GLU A 238 8.97 2.40 25.79
N GLY A 239 9.90 3.29 25.39
CA GLY A 239 10.63 3.20 24.12
C GLY A 239 11.44 1.91 23.94
N GLU A 240 11.89 1.26 25.04
CA GLU A 240 12.57 -0.04 24.99
C GLU A 240 11.68 -1.17 24.44
N ARG A 241 10.35 -1.05 24.59
CA ARG A 241 9.42 -2.00 24.02
C ARG A 241 9.31 -1.91 22.50
N GLY A 242 9.82 -0.84 21.92
CA GLY A 242 9.87 -0.68 20.47
C GLY A 242 10.66 -1.80 19.76
N GLU A 243 11.61 -2.45 20.46
CA GLU A 243 12.37 -3.58 19.94
C GLU A 243 11.51 -4.84 19.70
N GLU A 244 10.32 -4.92 20.33
CA GLU A 244 9.37 -6.01 20.11
C GLU A 244 8.75 -5.94 18.69
N VAL A 245 8.79 -4.78 18.02
CA VAL A 245 8.23 -4.59 16.69
C VAL A 245 9.25 -4.97 15.62
N THR A 246 9.18 -6.22 15.17
CA THR A 246 10.04 -6.72 14.10
C THR A 246 9.66 -6.12 12.73
N ASP A 247 10.54 -6.24 11.74
CA ASP A 247 10.30 -5.89 10.34
C ASP A 247 9.06 -6.62 9.78
N ARG A 248 8.91 -7.91 10.08
CA ARG A 248 7.74 -8.71 9.70
C ARG A 248 6.46 -8.17 10.33
N ALA A 249 6.47 -7.87 11.63
CA ALA A 249 5.31 -7.33 12.32
C ALA A 249 4.90 -5.97 11.73
N ALA A 250 5.86 -5.07 11.47
CA ALA A 250 5.60 -3.78 10.87
C ALA A 250 4.95 -3.90 9.48
N ARG A 251 5.44 -4.81 8.62
CA ARG A 251 4.81 -5.10 7.31
C ARG A 251 3.37 -5.60 7.46
N GLN A 252 3.11 -6.51 8.39
CA GLN A 252 1.78 -7.04 8.63
C GLN A 252 0.81 -5.98 9.13
N ILE A 253 1.24 -5.13 10.07
CA ILE A 253 0.44 -4.04 10.63
C ILE A 253 0.09 -3.02 9.54
N VAL A 254 1.08 -2.55 8.77
CA VAL A 254 0.83 -1.58 7.70
C VAL A 254 -0.03 -2.17 6.59
N SER A 255 0.15 -3.45 6.24
CA SER A 255 -0.71 -4.15 5.27
C SER A 255 -2.16 -4.25 5.76
N ALA A 256 -2.38 -4.55 7.05
CA ALA A 256 -3.72 -4.58 7.65
C ALA A 256 -4.38 -3.19 7.66
N LEU A 257 -3.62 -2.13 7.95
CA LEU A 257 -4.11 -0.75 7.86
C LEU A 257 -4.43 -0.35 6.42
N ARG A 258 -3.53 -0.67 5.47
CA ARG A 258 -3.69 -0.38 4.04
C ARG A 258 -4.96 -1.01 3.46
N SER A 259 -5.37 -2.18 3.94
CA SER A 259 -6.61 -2.84 3.49
C SER A 259 -7.88 -2.15 4.00
N ARG A 260 -7.78 -1.25 4.98
CA ARG A 260 -8.93 -0.65 5.68
C ARG A 260 -9.05 0.86 5.49
N TYR A 261 -7.94 1.55 5.27
CA TYR A 261 -7.88 3.01 5.14
C TYR A 261 -7.41 3.40 3.74
N GLU A 262 -7.99 4.46 3.19
CA GLU A 262 -7.58 4.98 1.88
C GLU A 262 -6.20 5.65 1.91
N VAL A 263 -5.78 6.14 3.08
CA VAL A 263 -4.47 6.74 3.29
C VAL A 263 -3.88 6.21 4.59
N VAL A 264 -2.64 5.76 4.55
CA VAL A 264 -1.85 5.37 5.72
C VAL A 264 -0.58 6.21 5.72
N VAL A 265 -0.46 7.12 6.67
CA VAL A 265 0.75 7.91 6.87
C VAL A 265 1.55 7.29 8.01
N VAL A 266 2.84 7.05 7.80
CA VAL A 266 3.72 6.43 8.79
C VAL A 266 4.86 7.37 9.13
N ASP A 267 4.93 7.82 10.37
CA ASP A 267 6.11 8.52 10.90
C ASP A 267 7.19 7.50 11.26
N CYS A 268 8.29 7.53 10.55
CA CYS A 268 9.43 6.63 10.76
C CYS A 268 10.56 7.30 11.59
N GLY A 269 10.32 8.50 12.11
CA GLY A 269 11.32 9.23 12.87
C GLY A 269 12.58 9.61 12.08
N ALA A 270 13.70 9.79 12.77
CA ALA A 270 14.98 10.13 12.16
C ALA A 270 16.00 8.98 12.23
N GLN A 271 15.73 7.95 13.00
CA GLN A 271 16.60 6.79 13.15
C GLN A 271 16.00 5.60 12.39
N LEU A 272 16.82 4.94 11.60
CA LEU A 272 16.39 3.77 10.85
C LEU A 272 16.35 2.55 11.77
N SER A 273 15.16 2.06 12.08
CA SER A 273 14.92 0.76 12.71
C SER A 273 14.62 -0.32 11.65
N GLY A 274 14.68 -1.61 12.01
CA GLY A 274 14.25 -2.69 11.13
C GLY A 274 12.79 -2.55 10.70
N ALA A 275 11.90 -2.19 11.63
CA ALA A 275 10.50 -1.91 11.38
C ALA A 275 10.31 -0.74 10.39
N GLY A 276 11.02 0.37 10.62
CA GLY A 276 10.99 1.54 9.73
C GLY A 276 11.51 1.21 8.33
N ALA A 277 12.63 0.49 8.21
CA ALA A 277 13.19 0.06 6.94
C ALA A 277 12.18 -0.77 6.12
N ALA A 278 11.53 -1.73 6.77
CA ALA A 278 10.54 -2.60 6.15
C ALA A 278 9.33 -1.83 5.61
N VAL A 279 8.91 -0.78 6.31
CA VAL A 279 7.76 0.03 5.87
C VAL A 279 8.15 1.05 4.81
N ILE A 280 9.36 1.64 4.87
CA ILE A 280 9.88 2.51 3.81
C ILE A 280 10.00 1.76 2.48
N GLU A 281 10.44 0.50 2.51
CA GLU A 281 10.55 -0.35 1.33
C GLU A 281 9.18 -0.59 0.66
N MET A 282 8.13 -0.86 1.44
CA MET A 282 6.80 -1.17 0.92
C MET A 282 5.91 0.05 0.66
N ALA A 283 6.36 1.26 1.00
CA ALA A 283 5.58 2.48 0.85
C ALA A 283 5.42 2.90 -0.62
N ASP A 284 4.26 3.43 -0.98
CA ASP A 284 4.03 4.03 -2.30
C ASP A 284 4.85 5.31 -2.47
N THR A 285 4.98 6.08 -1.38
CA THR A 285 5.79 7.30 -1.34
C THR A 285 6.65 7.34 -0.08
N ALA A 286 7.96 7.54 -0.24
CA ALA A 286 8.87 7.76 0.87
C ALA A 286 9.32 9.23 0.90
N LEU A 287 8.95 9.94 1.97
CA LEU A 287 9.34 11.33 2.19
C LEU A 287 10.54 11.39 3.13
N LEU A 288 11.53 12.19 2.75
CA LEU A 288 12.66 12.55 3.59
C LEU A 288 12.64 14.04 3.90
N VAL A 289 12.32 14.41 5.13
CA VAL A 289 12.24 15.80 5.58
C VAL A 289 13.62 16.30 6.00
N THR A 290 14.06 17.40 5.41
CA THR A 290 15.34 18.06 5.74
C THR A 290 15.13 19.57 5.96
N THR A 291 16.08 20.21 6.61
CA THR A 291 16.14 21.67 6.75
C THR A 291 17.25 22.27 5.88
N PRO A 292 17.13 23.53 5.44
CA PRO A 292 18.10 24.17 4.51
C PRO A 292 19.37 24.62 5.25
N ASP A 293 20.01 23.70 5.98
CA ASP A 293 21.30 23.85 6.63
C ASP A 293 22.27 22.73 6.24
N VAL A 294 23.56 23.01 6.28
CA VAL A 294 24.62 22.09 5.84
C VAL A 294 24.55 20.76 6.58
N ILE A 295 24.25 20.76 7.88
CA ILE A 295 24.24 19.55 8.73
C ILE A 295 23.08 18.65 8.32
N SER A 296 21.88 19.23 8.16
CA SER A 296 20.68 18.49 7.78
C SER A 296 20.78 17.92 6.35
N VAL A 297 21.27 18.71 5.40
CA VAL A 297 21.44 18.26 4.01
C VAL A 297 22.50 17.17 3.88
N ARG A 298 23.60 17.26 4.64
CA ARG A 298 24.60 16.17 4.73
C ARG A 298 24.00 14.92 5.38
N ALA A 299 23.17 15.08 6.39
CA ALA A 299 22.45 13.97 7.01
C ALA A 299 21.49 13.32 6.00
N ALA A 300 20.68 14.10 5.27
CA ALA A 300 19.80 13.60 4.22
C ALA A 300 20.59 12.78 3.17
N LYS A 301 21.73 13.29 2.70
CA LYS A 301 22.59 12.55 1.77
C LYS A 301 23.09 11.22 2.34
N ARG A 302 23.44 11.18 3.64
CA ARG A 302 23.88 9.92 4.31
C ARG A 302 22.71 8.94 4.41
N THR A 303 21.52 9.41 4.77
CA THR A 303 20.31 8.58 4.88
C THR A 303 19.96 7.96 3.52
N VAL A 304 19.91 8.75 2.45
CA VAL A 304 19.60 8.26 1.10
C VAL A 304 20.64 7.21 0.65
N ARG A 305 21.92 7.48 0.84
CA ARG A 305 22.99 6.50 0.52
C ARG A 305 22.91 5.21 1.35
N MET A 306 22.47 5.32 2.60
CA MET A 306 22.26 4.17 3.47
C MET A 306 21.08 3.33 2.96
N TRP A 307 19.96 3.95 2.61
CA TRP A 307 18.79 3.27 2.05
C TRP A 307 19.12 2.54 0.75
N ASP A 308 19.83 3.20 -0.16
CA ASP A 308 20.28 2.62 -1.44
C ASP A 308 21.20 1.41 -1.21
N ARG A 309 22.23 1.55 -0.36
CA ARG A 309 23.17 0.47 -0.04
C ARG A 309 22.49 -0.73 0.64
N LEU A 310 21.49 -0.50 1.49
CA LEU A 310 20.72 -1.54 2.17
C LEU A 310 19.56 -2.05 1.31
N GLN A 311 19.42 -1.56 0.07
CA GLN A 311 18.34 -1.91 -0.87
C GLN A 311 16.94 -1.66 -0.32
N ILE A 312 16.77 -0.68 0.55
CA ILE A 312 15.48 -0.27 1.12
C ILE A 312 14.74 0.61 0.11
N ARG A 313 15.43 1.65 -0.40
CA ARG A 313 14.85 2.60 -1.36
C ARG A 313 15.93 3.30 -2.16
N LYS A 314 15.72 3.48 -3.46
CA LYS A 314 16.64 4.23 -4.32
C LYS A 314 16.47 5.72 -4.13
N ALA A 315 17.52 6.48 -4.49
CA ALA A 315 17.50 7.93 -4.38
C ALA A 315 16.38 8.55 -5.24
N GLU A 316 16.23 8.11 -6.47
CA GLU A 316 15.21 8.60 -7.42
C GLU A 316 13.76 8.28 -7.01
N GLU A 317 13.56 7.26 -6.18
CA GLU A 317 12.27 6.86 -5.63
C GLU A 317 11.94 7.55 -4.31
N THR A 318 12.87 8.33 -3.78
CA THR A 318 12.73 9.08 -2.53
C THR A 318 12.40 10.54 -2.84
N THR A 319 11.38 11.09 -2.17
CA THR A 319 11.03 12.52 -2.31
C THR A 319 11.53 13.30 -1.10
N THR A 320 12.42 14.25 -1.31
CA THR A 320 12.90 15.15 -0.25
C THR A 320 11.98 16.35 -0.11
N VAL A 321 11.62 16.67 1.13
CA VAL A 321 10.84 17.86 1.50
C VAL A 321 11.74 18.82 2.27
N VAL A 322 11.83 20.07 1.83
CA VAL A 322 12.60 21.11 2.52
C VAL A 322 11.67 21.82 3.51
N ASN A 323 11.88 21.57 4.79
CA ASN A 323 11.18 22.23 5.90
C ASN A 323 11.99 23.45 6.38
N ARG A 324 11.32 24.39 7.03
CA ARG A 324 11.92 25.66 7.53
C ARG A 324 12.60 26.45 6.41
N HIS A 325 12.04 26.40 5.23
CA HIS A 325 12.56 27.14 4.08
C HIS A 325 12.37 28.66 4.22
N SER A 326 13.37 29.40 3.80
CA SER A 326 13.30 30.83 3.60
C SER A 326 14.03 31.20 2.30
N ARG A 327 13.49 32.15 1.55
CA ARG A 327 14.16 32.68 0.35
C ARG A 327 15.52 33.36 0.64
N HIS A 328 15.81 33.65 1.90
CA HIS A 328 17.06 34.28 2.35
C HIS A 328 18.13 33.26 2.77
N THR A 329 17.81 31.97 2.85
CA THR A 329 18.81 30.92 3.16
C THR A 329 19.71 30.67 1.94
N GLU A 330 21.01 30.46 2.18
CA GLU A 330 21.96 30.13 1.10
C GLU A 330 21.64 28.79 0.44
N ILE A 331 21.18 27.81 1.24
CA ILE A 331 20.82 26.49 0.75
C ILE A 331 19.38 26.51 0.25
N GLN A 332 19.23 26.58 -1.05
CA GLN A 332 17.92 26.54 -1.72
C GLN A 332 17.52 25.11 -2.10
N PRO A 333 16.23 24.81 -2.29
CA PRO A 333 15.74 23.47 -2.60
C PRO A 333 16.46 22.78 -3.77
N ALA A 334 16.76 23.49 -4.84
CA ALA A 334 17.49 22.95 -6.00
C ALA A 334 18.91 22.46 -5.64
N LEU A 335 19.58 23.12 -4.67
CA LEU A 335 20.86 22.64 -4.16
C LEU A 335 20.71 21.39 -3.31
N VAL A 336 19.64 21.30 -2.49
CA VAL A 336 19.31 20.10 -1.72
C VAL A 336 19.13 18.91 -2.66
N GLN A 337 18.31 19.04 -3.70
CA GLN A 337 18.08 18.01 -4.71
C GLN A 337 19.39 17.51 -5.35
N ARG A 338 20.23 18.43 -5.78
CA ARG A 338 21.51 18.10 -6.40
C ARG A 338 22.47 17.35 -5.46
N ILE A 339 22.43 17.67 -4.15
CA ILE A 339 23.28 17.02 -3.15
C ILE A 339 22.77 15.63 -2.76
N THR A 340 21.46 15.48 -2.61
CA THR A 340 20.81 14.21 -2.20
C THR A 340 20.64 13.25 -3.36
N GLY A 341 20.41 13.74 -4.58
CA GLY A 341 20.08 12.94 -5.76
C GLY A 341 18.64 12.43 -5.78
N THR A 342 17.78 12.95 -4.89
CA THR A 342 16.39 12.52 -4.75
C THR A 342 15.44 13.35 -5.64
N ALA A 343 14.20 12.87 -5.82
CA ALA A 343 13.12 13.76 -6.22
C ALA A 343 12.92 14.85 -5.16
N LEU A 344 12.44 16.02 -5.56
CA LEU A 344 12.17 17.15 -4.68
C LEU A 344 10.69 17.49 -4.72
N ALA A 345 10.06 17.60 -3.53
CA ALA A 345 8.72 18.14 -3.44
C ALA A 345 8.69 19.60 -3.95
N ARG A 346 7.70 19.95 -4.75
CA ARG A 346 7.52 21.31 -5.27
C ARG A 346 7.23 22.29 -4.15
N THR A 347 6.52 21.80 -3.13
CA THR A 347 6.15 22.57 -1.96
C THR A 347 7.28 22.51 -0.92
N ALA A 348 7.88 23.67 -0.63
CA ALA A 348 8.76 23.84 0.52
C ALA A 348 7.97 24.42 1.69
N VAL A 349 8.22 23.93 2.91
CA VAL A 349 7.51 24.37 4.13
C VAL A 349 8.24 25.56 4.72
N PRO A 350 7.58 26.70 4.94
CA PRO A 350 8.23 27.91 5.44
C PRO A 350 8.68 27.80 6.89
N ALA A 351 9.71 28.58 7.26
CA ALA A 351 10.13 28.74 8.64
C ALA A 351 9.20 29.71 9.39
N ASN A 352 8.31 29.19 10.23
CA ASN A 352 7.44 30.05 11.03
C ASN A 352 7.20 29.45 12.43
N PHE A 353 8.17 29.63 13.31
CA PHE A 353 8.09 29.12 14.70
C PHE A 353 6.99 29.78 15.51
N LYS A 354 6.68 31.05 15.26
CA LYS A 354 5.66 31.78 16.04
C LYS A 354 4.26 31.20 15.87
N GLU A 355 3.94 30.71 14.65
CA GLU A 355 2.65 30.06 14.39
C GLU A 355 2.55 28.68 15.08
N LEU A 356 3.67 27.98 15.23
CA LEU A 356 3.70 26.61 15.72
C LEU A 356 3.82 26.53 17.24
N GLN A 357 4.59 27.42 17.87
CA GLN A 357 4.99 27.28 19.27
C GLN A 357 3.80 27.06 20.20
N GLY A 358 2.76 27.89 20.13
CA GLY A 358 1.61 27.78 21.03
C GLY A 358 0.82 26.47 20.92
N VAL A 359 0.67 25.95 19.70
CA VAL A 359 -0.07 24.68 19.47
C VAL A 359 0.80 23.44 19.76
N VAL A 360 2.11 23.54 19.54
CA VAL A 360 3.07 22.48 19.89
C VAL A 360 3.21 22.35 21.39
N ASP A 361 3.44 23.47 22.11
CA ASP A 361 3.59 23.48 23.56
C ASP A 361 2.30 23.02 24.28
N ALA A 362 1.15 23.20 23.63
CA ALA A 362 -0.15 22.76 24.16
C ALA A 362 -0.55 21.33 23.71
N GLY A 363 0.25 20.63 22.88
CA GLY A 363 -0.13 19.33 22.33
C GLY A 363 -1.33 19.40 21.36
N ARG A 364 -1.60 20.53 20.72
CA ARG A 364 -2.81 20.74 19.91
C ARG A 364 -2.51 21.15 18.47
N VAL A 365 -1.56 20.43 17.84
CA VAL A 365 -1.15 20.76 16.45
C VAL A 365 -2.27 20.57 15.42
N HIS A 366 -3.33 19.83 15.77
CA HIS A 366 -4.54 19.69 14.96
C HIS A 366 -5.36 21.00 14.88
N GLU A 367 -5.23 21.88 15.88
CA GLU A 367 -5.88 23.20 15.96
C GLU A 367 -5.09 24.30 15.24
N LEU A 368 -3.97 24.00 14.61
CA LEU A 368 -3.19 24.99 13.87
C LEU A 368 -4.09 25.78 12.89
N ASP A 369 -4.04 27.13 12.99
CA ASP A 369 -4.91 28.03 12.21
C ASP A 369 -4.84 27.72 10.70
N SER A 370 -5.98 27.75 10.04
CA SER A 370 -6.07 27.48 8.58
C SER A 370 -5.28 28.52 7.74
N ARG A 371 -5.04 29.72 8.30
CA ARG A 371 -4.22 30.76 7.68
C ARG A 371 -2.73 30.59 7.95
N SER A 372 -2.33 29.64 8.80
CA SER A 372 -0.91 29.35 9.05
C SER A 372 -0.21 28.99 7.75
N SER A 373 0.89 29.68 7.50
CA SER A 373 1.73 29.43 6.33
C SER A 373 2.32 28.03 6.30
N VAL A 374 2.61 27.45 7.48
CA VAL A 374 3.10 26.10 7.65
C VAL A 374 2.01 25.09 7.32
N LYS A 375 0.78 25.28 7.88
CA LYS A 375 -0.36 24.40 7.58
C LYS A 375 -0.69 24.40 6.09
N GLN A 376 -0.80 25.58 5.50
CA GLN A 376 -1.10 25.74 4.07
C GLN A 376 -0.07 25.00 3.19
N ALA A 377 1.23 25.12 3.52
CA ALA A 377 2.28 24.43 2.77
C ALA A 377 2.17 22.90 2.94
N LEU A 378 2.00 22.39 4.15
CA LEU A 378 1.87 20.94 4.38
C LEU A 378 0.59 20.35 3.76
N TRP A 379 -0.51 21.09 3.75
CA TRP A 379 -1.75 20.68 3.09
C TRP A 379 -1.63 20.76 1.55
N ALA A 380 -0.90 21.75 1.01
CA ALA A 380 -0.56 21.78 -0.41
C ALA A 380 0.34 20.60 -0.81
N LEU A 381 1.29 20.21 0.06
CA LEU A 381 2.10 19.01 -0.11
C LEU A 381 1.23 17.75 -0.13
N ALA A 382 0.22 17.65 0.74
CA ALA A 382 -0.74 16.53 0.71
C ALA A 382 -1.49 16.45 -0.63
N GLY A 383 -1.86 17.60 -1.21
CA GLY A 383 -2.42 17.70 -2.56
C GLY A 383 -1.44 17.27 -3.66
N GLU A 384 -0.18 17.70 -3.57
CA GLU A 384 0.89 17.31 -4.49
C GLU A 384 1.13 15.80 -4.51
N LEU A 385 1.01 15.16 -3.35
CA LEU A 385 1.17 13.72 -3.16
C LEU A 385 -0.10 12.90 -3.47
N GLY A 386 -1.19 13.56 -3.90
CA GLY A 386 -2.45 12.88 -4.18
C GLY A 386 -3.16 12.31 -2.95
N LEU A 387 -2.86 12.81 -1.75
CA LEU A 387 -3.47 12.35 -0.50
C LEU A 387 -4.84 12.96 -0.23
N VAL A 388 -5.22 14.04 -0.91
CA VAL A 388 -6.51 14.71 -0.78
C VAL A 388 -7.39 14.43 -1.99
N LYS A 389 -8.70 14.29 -1.80
CA LYS A 389 -9.65 14.19 -2.92
C LYS A 389 -9.60 15.47 -3.74
N ALA A 390 -9.53 15.35 -5.07
CA ALA A 390 -9.71 16.50 -5.94
C ALA A 390 -11.12 17.06 -5.69
N GLY A 391 -11.21 18.29 -5.17
CA GLY A 391 -12.48 18.91 -4.87
C GLY A 391 -13.30 19.09 -6.17
N GLU A 392 -14.52 18.62 -6.19
CA GLU A 392 -15.55 19.11 -7.10
C GLU A 392 -15.84 20.56 -6.71
N GLY A 393 -15.10 21.52 -7.26
CA GLY A 393 -15.41 22.92 -6.97
C GLY A 393 -14.22 23.88 -7.05
N GLY A 394 -13.58 23.96 -8.19
CA GLY A 394 -12.57 24.98 -8.50
C GLY A 394 -12.74 25.49 -9.92
N HIS A 395 -13.98 25.72 -10.35
CA HIS A 395 -14.21 26.37 -11.64
C HIS A 395 -14.67 27.80 -11.40
N ARG A 396 -13.89 28.75 -11.99
CA ARG A 396 -14.25 30.07 -12.49
C ARG A 396 -13.46 31.23 -11.88
N GLY A 397 -12.42 31.54 -12.56
CA GLY A 397 -11.83 32.85 -12.72
C GLY A 397 -11.30 32.97 -14.13
N GLY A 398 -12.17 32.86 -15.14
CA GLY A 398 -11.82 33.23 -16.50
C GLY A 398 -11.69 34.75 -16.58
N PRO A 399 -10.74 35.34 -17.35
CA PRO A 399 -10.58 36.76 -17.49
C PRO A 399 -11.77 37.32 -18.25
N GLY A 400 -12.57 38.15 -17.58
CA GLY A 400 -13.62 38.93 -18.20
C GLY A 400 -13.06 39.79 -19.33
N ARG A 401 -13.48 39.51 -20.56
CA ARG A 401 -13.29 40.43 -21.71
C ARG A 401 -14.02 41.74 -21.40
N GLY A 402 -13.25 42.75 -21.06
CA GLY A 402 -13.69 44.12 -21.00
C GLY A 402 -14.07 44.59 -22.40
N THR A 403 -15.36 44.76 -22.64
CA THR A 403 -15.90 45.51 -23.77
C THR A 403 -15.56 47.00 -23.62
N VAL A 404 -14.65 47.48 -24.45
CA VAL A 404 -14.35 48.90 -24.60
C VAL A 404 -15.55 49.58 -25.31
N GLY A 405 -16.38 50.28 -24.53
CA GLY A 405 -17.43 51.16 -25.03
C GLY A 405 -16.84 52.47 -25.56
N PHE A 406 -16.85 52.65 -26.88
CA PHE A 406 -16.60 53.91 -27.55
C PHE A 406 -17.69 54.92 -27.20
N ARG A 407 -17.40 55.94 -26.41
CA ARG A 407 -18.23 57.14 -26.28
C ARG A 407 -17.82 58.18 -27.33
N ARG A 408 -18.67 58.33 -28.35
CA ARG A 408 -18.64 59.52 -29.25
C ARG A 408 -18.93 60.79 -28.44
N ARG A 409 -18.03 61.76 -28.49
CA ARG A 409 -18.28 63.14 -28.16
C ARG A 409 -19.01 63.79 -29.37
N LYS A 410 -20.14 64.37 -29.13
CA LYS A 410 -20.69 65.50 -29.98
C LYS A 410 -20.57 66.78 -29.18
N GLU A 411 -20.01 67.74 -29.85
CA GLU A 411 -20.00 69.21 -29.60
C GLU A 411 -19.61 69.64 -28.21
#